data_3a758fbcbebec425182f6540ecd0d49c
#
_entry.id   3a758fbcbebec425182f6540ecd0d49c
#
_cell.length_a   1.000
_cell.length_b   1.000
_cell.length_c   1.000
_cell.angle_alpha   90.00
_cell.angle_beta   90.00
_cell.angle_gamma   90.00
#
_symmetry.space_group_name_H-M   'P 1'
#
loop_
_entity.id
_entity.type
_entity.pdbx_description
1 polymer ?
#
loop_
_entity_poly.entity_id
_entity_poly.type
_entity_poly.pdbx_seq_one_letter_code
_entity_poly.pdbx_strand_id
1 'polypeptide(L)'
;EFCKKQKLKEAILQSVDLLQKSSFEEISCVINEAIKLGSDNNFGYDYKIDFERRFEKKQRNAVTTGWTEIDALARGGLGRGELGVVIAPTGAGKSMVLVHLGTQAVKAGKTVVHYTLELQDTIIASRYDSCLTGVSLNDLHDFKDHIAEKVADVEGELIVKEYPTKSASVSTLRNHLERLRRSDKNADMIIVDYGDLLRPKKTYKERRTELETIYEELRGLAQEFDCPIWTASQTNRGGLNAEVITMESISEAFNKCFVADFIFTVSRTIAHKNTNSGRVFVAKNRVGPDGLIYPIFMDTSRVKIEVLPATGETVEEIVTKSAKEQEESLKEKYKKYRS
;
A
#
# COMPACT_ATOMS: atom_id res chain seq x y z
N GLU A 1 -23.38 -9.76 -6.45
CA GLU A 1 -23.97 -10.71 -7.43
C GLU A 1 -24.83 -11.78 -6.76
N PHE A 2 -24.37 -12.41 -5.68
CA PHE A 2 -25.15 -13.43 -4.95
C PHE A 2 -26.47 -12.88 -4.39
N CYS A 3 -26.44 -11.73 -3.70
CA CYS A 3 -27.66 -11.09 -3.17
C CYS A 3 -28.64 -10.65 -4.27
N LYS A 4 -28.14 -10.22 -5.44
CA LYS A 4 -28.97 -9.89 -6.60
C LYS A 4 -29.68 -11.12 -7.14
N LYS A 5 -28.97 -12.25 -7.31
CA LYS A 5 -29.56 -13.54 -7.72
C LYS A 5 -30.57 -14.04 -6.71
N GLN A 6 -30.29 -13.91 -5.42
CA GLN A 6 -31.19 -14.36 -4.35
C GLN A 6 -32.50 -13.56 -4.35
N LYS A 7 -32.42 -12.22 -4.41
CA LYS A 7 -33.61 -11.35 -4.47
C LYS A 7 -34.39 -11.51 -5.76
N LEU A 8 -33.71 -11.67 -6.90
CA LEU A 8 -34.40 -11.97 -8.16
C LEU A 8 -35.10 -13.34 -8.10
N LYS A 9 -34.49 -14.33 -7.48
CA LYS A 9 -35.11 -15.64 -7.25
C LYS A 9 -36.33 -15.52 -6.34
N GLU A 10 -36.26 -14.77 -5.26
CA GLU A 10 -37.39 -14.50 -4.34
C GLU A 10 -38.52 -13.76 -5.09
N ALA A 11 -38.20 -12.73 -5.90
CA ALA A 11 -39.16 -12.00 -6.70
C ALA A 11 -39.86 -12.89 -7.73
N ILE A 12 -39.13 -13.80 -8.39
CA ILE A 12 -39.69 -14.76 -9.33
C ILE A 12 -40.64 -15.72 -8.61
N LEU A 13 -40.25 -16.28 -7.46
CA LEU A 13 -41.10 -17.18 -6.66
C LEU A 13 -42.38 -16.43 -6.20
N GLN A 14 -42.26 -15.22 -5.71
CA GLN A 14 -43.38 -14.37 -5.32
C GLN A 14 -44.32 -14.03 -6.51
N SER A 15 -43.74 -13.85 -7.70
CA SER A 15 -44.50 -13.62 -8.93
C SER A 15 -45.30 -14.83 -9.36
N VAL A 16 -44.82 -16.07 -9.08
CA VAL A 16 -45.57 -17.33 -9.35
C VAL A 16 -46.84 -17.40 -8.48
N ASP A 17 -46.72 -17.03 -7.19
CA ASP A 17 -47.88 -16.98 -6.28
C ASP A 17 -48.90 -15.92 -6.66
N LEU A 18 -48.42 -14.74 -7.17
CA LEU A 18 -49.27 -13.67 -7.65
C LEU A 18 -49.97 -13.98 -9.00
N LEU A 19 -49.34 -14.81 -9.84
CA LEU A 19 -49.99 -15.30 -11.09
C LEU A 19 -51.27 -16.08 -10.82
N GLN A 20 -51.34 -16.81 -9.72
CA GLN A 20 -52.56 -17.52 -9.31
C GLN A 20 -53.72 -16.57 -8.93
N LYS A 21 -53.35 -15.32 -8.53
CA LYS A 21 -54.30 -14.26 -8.15
C LYS A 21 -54.62 -13.29 -9.29
N SER A 22 -54.12 -13.52 -10.51
CA SER A 22 -54.32 -12.69 -11.72
C SER A 22 -53.90 -11.23 -11.59
N SER A 23 -52.93 -10.89 -10.73
CA SER A 23 -52.46 -9.51 -10.48
C SER A 23 -51.21 -9.19 -11.29
N PHE A 24 -51.34 -8.87 -12.59
CA PHE A 24 -50.19 -8.55 -13.47
C PHE A 24 -49.46 -7.28 -13.07
N GLU A 25 -50.11 -6.28 -12.48
CA GLU A 25 -49.52 -5.03 -12.05
C GLU A 25 -48.59 -5.25 -10.84
N GLU A 26 -49.05 -6.07 -9.88
CA GLU A 26 -48.23 -6.43 -8.71
C GLU A 26 -46.99 -7.27 -9.09
N ILE A 27 -47.14 -8.19 -10.03
CA ILE A 27 -46.01 -8.97 -10.58
C ILE A 27 -44.99 -8.05 -11.24
N SER A 28 -45.46 -7.10 -12.07
CA SER A 28 -44.58 -6.13 -12.71
C SER A 28 -43.82 -5.27 -11.68
N CYS A 29 -44.51 -4.86 -10.61
CA CYS A 29 -43.90 -4.09 -9.52
C CYS A 29 -42.82 -4.88 -8.82
N VAL A 30 -43.07 -6.10 -8.37
CA VAL A 30 -42.16 -6.99 -7.65
C VAL A 30 -40.89 -7.31 -8.48
N ILE A 31 -41.09 -7.62 -9.78
CA ILE A 31 -39.97 -7.87 -10.70
C ILE A 31 -39.15 -6.62 -10.93
N ASN A 32 -39.78 -5.47 -11.17
CA ASN A 32 -39.11 -4.20 -11.40
C ASN A 32 -38.36 -3.71 -10.16
N GLU A 33 -38.88 -3.91 -8.95
CA GLU A 33 -38.13 -3.63 -7.70
C GLU A 33 -36.91 -4.53 -7.53
N ALA A 34 -37.03 -5.82 -7.82
CA ALA A 34 -35.91 -6.74 -7.77
C ALA A 34 -34.82 -6.40 -8.82
N ILE A 35 -35.22 -5.93 -10.00
CA ILE A 35 -34.31 -5.45 -11.05
C ILE A 35 -33.68 -4.10 -10.65
N LYS A 36 -34.45 -3.17 -10.07
CA LYS A 36 -33.96 -1.86 -9.59
C LYS A 36 -32.91 -2.01 -8.48
N LEU A 37 -33.06 -2.97 -7.60
CA LEU A 37 -32.03 -3.30 -6.57
C LEU A 37 -30.72 -3.79 -7.18
N GLY A 38 -30.71 -4.04 -8.47
CA GLY A 38 -29.54 -4.49 -9.22
C GLY A 38 -29.00 -3.50 -10.21
N SER A 39 -29.73 -2.46 -10.55
CA SER A 39 -29.25 -1.38 -11.43
C SER A 39 -28.52 -0.34 -10.57
N ASP A 40 -27.27 -0.10 -10.91
CA ASP A 40 -26.57 1.08 -10.45
C ASP A 40 -27.32 2.29 -11.04
N ASN A 41 -28.07 3.00 -10.20
CA ASN A 41 -28.80 4.21 -10.62
C ASN A 41 -27.87 5.41 -10.81
N ASN A 42 -26.56 5.18 -10.71
CA ASN A 42 -25.56 6.19 -10.95
C ASN A 42 -25.36 6.37 -12.47
N PHE A 43 -26.10 7.29 -13.06
CA PHE A 43 -25.95 7.66 -14.48
C PHE A 43 -24.64 8.41 -14.77
N GLY A 44 -23.75 8.54 -13.79
CA GLY A 44 -22.53 9.29 -13.90
C GLY A 44 -22.67 10.72 -13.40
N TYR A 45 -21.66 11.53 -13.71
CA TYR A 45 -21.58 12.94 -13.36
C TYR A 45 -22.13 13.79 -14.52
N ASP A 46 -23.26 14.48 -14.29
CA ASP A 46 -23.78 15.43 -15.29
C ASP A 46 -22.99 16.74 -15.23
N TYR A 47 -22.27 17.04 -16.31
CA TYR A 47 -21.35 18.18 -16.36
C TYR A 47 -22.03 19.53 -16.11
N LYS A 48 -23.30 19.68 -16.48
CA LYS A 48 -24.07 20.93 -16.32
C LYS A 48 -24.85 20.95 -15.00
N ILE A 49 -25.49 19.84 -14.65
CA ILE A 49 -26.36 19.74 -13.47
C ILE A 49 -25.55 19.70 -12.19
N ASP A 50 -24.46 18.89 -12.16
CA ASP A 50 -23.58 18.72 -11.00
C ASP A 50 -22.50 19.81 -10.91
N PHE A 51 -22.74 21.01 -11.45
CA PHE A 51 -21.74 22.09 -11.51
C PHE A 51 -21.13 22.42 -10.16
N GLU A 52 -21.94 22.67 -9.15
CA GLU A 52 -21.51 23.04 -7.79
C GLU A 52 -20.66 21.97 -7.13
N ARG A 53 -20.97 20.69 -7.38
CA ARG A 53 -20.23 19.55 -6.83
C ARG A 53 -18.74 19.55 -7.20
N ARG A 54 -18.34 20.23 -8.27
CA ARG A 54 -16.91 20.38 -8.67
C ARG A 54 -16.13 21.29 -7.74
N PHE A 55 -16.83 22.27 -7.15
CA PHE A 55 -16.25 23.29 -6.28
C PHE A 55 -16.37 22.93 -4.81
N GLU A 56 -17.12 21.86 -4.48
CA GLU A 56 -17.08 21.27 -3.16
C GLU A 56 -15.63 20.84 -2.88
N LYS A 57 -15.04 21.36 -1.80
CA LYS A 57 -13.71 20.90 -1.34
C LYS A 57 -13.88 19.44 -0.91
N LYS A 58 -13.67 18.50 -1.83
CA LYS A 58 -13.49 17.09 -1.47
C LYS A 58 -12.26 17.04 -0.57
N GLN A 59 -12.49 16.86 0.73
CA GLN A 59 -11.40 16.57 1.63
C GLN A 59 -10.84 15.21 1.20
N ARG A 60 -9.61 15.22 0.71
CA ARG A 60 -8.93 14.00 0.23
C ARG A 60 -8.76 12.99 1.37
N ASN A 61 -8.89 13.44 2.64
CA ASN A 61 -8.72 12.64 3.85
C ASN A 61 -7.51 11.70 3.75
N ALA A 62 -6.38 12.27 3.31
CA ALA A 62 -5.15 11.53 3.13
C ALA A 62 -4.64 11.01 4.47
N VAL A 63 -4.07 9.82 4.45
CA VAL A 63 -3.38 9.24 5.61
C VAL A 63 -1.90 9.56 5.47
N THR A 64 -1.34 10.22 6.48
CA THR A 64 0.06 10.67 6.51
C THR A 64 1.04 9.51 6.35
N THR A 65 2.17 9.77 5.69
CA THR A 65 3.32 8.85 5.65
C THR A 65 4.20 9.00 6.89
N GLY A 66 4.01 10.09 7.65
CA GLY A 66 4.87 10.49 8.76
C GLY A 66 6.19 11.13 8.32
N TRP A 67 6.39 11.33 7.03
CA TRP A 67 7.52 12.05 6.45
C TRP A 67 7.05 13.37 5.86
N THR A 68 7.45 14.47 6.49
CA THR A 68 7.03 15.82 6.10
C THR A 68 7.26 16.11 4.62
N GLU A 69 8.42 15.69 4.09
CA GLU A 69 8.81 15.90 2.69
C GLU A 69 7.87 15.16 1.72
N ILE A 70 7.55 13.91 2.04
CA ILE A 70 6.67 13.08 1.20
C ILE A 70 5.22 13.54 1.34
N ASP A 71 4.77 13.88 2.54
CA ASP A 71 3.42 14.37 2.77
C ASP A 71 3.17 15.73 2.08
N ALA A 72 4.18 16.60 2.04
CA ALA A 72 4.09 17.84 1.28
C ALA A 72 3.88 17.58 -0.23
N LEU A 73 4.63 16.65 -0.82
CA LEU A 73 4.48 16.24 -2.22
C LEU A 73 3.14 15.54 -2.49
N ALA A 74 2.74 14.65 -1.59
CA ALA A 74 1.54 13.85 -1.70
C ALA A 74 0.29 14.54 -1.13
N ARG A 75 0.34 15.85 -0.84
CA ARG A 75 -0.74 16.65 -0.27
C ARG A 75 -1.37 16.00 0.97
N GLY A 76 -0.52 15.63 1.93
CA GLY A 76 -0.88 15.05 3.21
C GLY A 76 -0.78 13.52 3.29
N GLY A 77 -0.20 12.87 2.29
CA GLY A 77 -0.02 11.41 2.26
C GLY A 77 -0.87 10.70 1.20
N LEU A 78 -1.23 9.45 1.40
CA LEU A 78 -2.05 8.67 0.46
C LEU A 78 -3.54 8.89 0.73
N GLY A 79 -4.30 9.28 -0.29
CA GLY A 79 -5.72 9.60 -0.18
C GLY A 79 -6.64 8.38 -0.24
N ARG A 80 -7.90 8.57 0.13
CA ARG A 80 -8.92 7.53 0.03
C ARG A 80 -9.09 7.04 -1.41
N GLY A 81 -9.20 5.73 -1.58
CA GLY A 81 -9.33 5.08 -2.89
C GLY A 81 -8.06 5.08 -3.73
N GLU A 82 -6.91 5.48 -3.16
CA GLU A 82 -5.62 5.51 -3.84
C GLU A 82 -4.77 4.28 -3.50
N LEU A 83 -3.95 3.87 -4.46
CA LEU A 83 -2.96 2.80 -4.32
C LEU A 83 -1.55 3.39 -4.29
N GLY A 84 -0.82 3.16 -3.19
CA GLY A 84 0.60 3.46 -3.06
C GLY A 84 1.46 2.20 -3.18
N VAL A 85 2.59 2.30 -3.86
CA VAL A 85 3.51 1.19 -4.07
C VAL A 85 4.94 1.57 -3.70
N VAL A 86 5.54 0.76 -2.83
CA VAL A 86 6.95 0.84 -2.46
C VAL A 86 7.74 -0.16 -3.30
N ILE A 87 8.65 0.31 -4.13
CA ILE A 87 9.49 -0.58 -4.95
C ILE A 87 10.91 -0.62 -4.38
N ALA A 88 11.40 -1.81 -4.09
CA ALA A 88 12.75 -1.97 -3.56
C ALA A 88 13.31 -3.37 -3.83
N PRO A 89 14.64 -3.54 -3.88
CA PRO A 89 15.26 -4.85 -3.95
C PRO A 89 15.07 -5.65 -2.67
N THR A 90 15.37 -6.94 -2.74
CA THR A 90 15.41 -7.81 -1.56
C THR A 90 16.39 -7.27 -0.53
N GLY A 91 15.99 -7.22 0.73
CA GLY A 91 16.82 -6.75 1.84
C GLY A 91 17.07 -5.24 1.88
N ALA A 92 16.37 -4.43 1.06
CA ALA A 92 16.41 -2.96 1.15
C ALA A 92 15.43 -2.39 2.18
N GLY A 93 14.53 -3.21 2.76
CA GLY A 93 13.65 -2.79 3.84
C GLY A 93 12.20 -2.51 3.46
N LYS A 94 11.66 -3.12 2.37
CA LYS A 94 10.25 -2.96 1.95
C LYS A 94 9.25 -3.10 3.10
N SER A 95 9.29 -4.23 3.79
CA SER A 95 8.39 -4.50 4.93
C SER A 95 8.57 -3.51 6.08
N MET A 96 9.81 -3.03 6.31
CA MET A 96 10.08 -2.00 7.32
C MET A 96 9.41 -0.67 6.96
N VAL A 97 9.46 -0.29 5.68
CA VAL A 97 8.75 0.89 5.17
C VAL A 97 7.25 0.75 5.33
N LEU A 98 6.67 -0.41 4.98
CA LEU A 98 5.24 -0.66 5.14
C LEU A 98 4.82 -0.60 6.62
N VAL A 99 5.62 -1.17 7.53
CA VAL A 99 5.39 -1.07 8.98
C VAL A 99 5.48 0.37 9.46
N HIS A 100 6.47 1.15 8.99
CA HIS A 100 6.57 2.57 9.32
C HIS A 100 5.30 3.32 8.91
N LEU A 101 4.85 3.18 7.65
CA LEU A 101 3.63 3.82 7.15
C LEU A 101 2.40 3.46 7.99
N GLY A 102 2.25 2.17 8.33
CA GLY A 102 1.19 1.71 9.21
C GLY A 102 1.28 2.28 10.62
N THR A 103 2.50 2.35 11.19
CA THR A 103 2.72 2.94 12.52
C THR A 103 2.33 4.42 12.55
N GLN A 104 2.66 5.20 11.52
CA GLN A 104 2.28 6.61 11.45
C GLN A 104 0.77 6.78 11.34
N ALA A 105 0.09 5.92 10.58
CA ALA A 105 -1.36 5.92 10.52
C ALA A 105 -2.01 5.59 11.87
N VAL A 106 -1.51 4.56 12.56
CA VAL A 106 -1.99 4.19 13.91
C VAL A 106 -1.76 5.32 14.92
N LYS A 107 -0.59 5.98 14.90
CA LYS A 107 -0.31 7.18 15.72
C LYS A 107 -1.25 8.34 15.41
N ALA A 108 -1.75 8.43 14.18
CA ALA A 108 -2.74 9.43 13.77
C ALA A 108 -4.19 9.02 14.06
N GLY A 109 -4.43 8.04 14.94
CA GLY A 109 -5.75 7.58 15.35
C GLY A 109 -6.49 6.77 14.28
N LYS A 110 -5.78 6.16 13.32
CA LYS A 110 -6.38 5.40 12.21
C LYS A 110 -6.42 3.91 12.48
N THR A 111 -7.46 3.24 11.97
CA THR A 111 -7.54 1.77 11.95
C THR A 111 -6.79 1.22 10.75
N VAL A 112 -5.70 0.49 11.01
CA VAL A 112 -4.84 -0.12 10.00
C VAL A 112 -5.06 -1.62 9.94
N VAL A 113 -5.30 -2.16 8.74
CA VAL A 113 -5.33 -3.61 8.49
C VAL A 113 -4.11 -3.98 7.66
N HIS A 114 -3.17 -4.71 8.29
CA HIS A 114 -1.93 -5.16 7.66
C HIS A 114 -2.01 -6.65 7.32
N TYR A 115 -2.05 -6.95 6.03
CA TYR A 115 -1.95 -8.32 5.51
C TYR A 115 -0.50 -8.66 5.24
N THR A 116 0.04 -9.68 5.90
CA THR A 116 1.36 -10.23 5.63
C THR A 116 1.25 -11.57 4.88
N LEU A 117 2.06 -11.71 3.82
CA LEU A 117 2.08 -12.88 2.92
C LEU A 117 3.46 -13.56 2.92
N GLU A 118 4.44 -12.98 3.61
CA GLU A 118 5.82 -13.46 3.67
C GLU A 118 6.25 -13.81 5.10
N LEU A 119 5.87 -13.01 6.07
CA LEU A 119 6.29 -13.14 7.47
C LEU A 119 5.10 -13.46 8.37
N GLN A 120 5.38 -14.07 9.51
CA GLN A 120 4.39 -14.32 10.55
C GLN A 120 3.82 -13.01 11.11
N ASP A 121 2.58 -13.04 11.51
CA ASP A 121 1.88 -11.90 12.10
C ASP A 121 2.56 -11.37 13.36
N THR A 122 3.08 -12.25 14.21
CA THR A 122 3.86 -11.91 15.41
C THR A 122 5.16 -11.17 15.10
N ILE A 123 5.85 -11.52 13.99
CA ILE A 123 7.06 -10.82 13.55
C ILE A 123 6.72 -9.41 13.06
N ILE A 124 5.61 -9.28 12.33
CA ILE A 124 5.14 -7.94 11.90
C ILE A 124 4.72 -7.13 13.11
N ALA A 125 3.98 -7.69 14.07
CA ALA A 125 3.59 -7.02 15.31
C ALA A 125 4.82 -6.52 16.09
N SER A 126 5.85 -7.34 16.28
CA SER A 126 7.10 -6.94 16.93
C SER A 126 7.80 -5.76 16.21
N ARG A 127 7.70 -5.67 14.89
CA ARG A 127 8.21 -4.52 14.15
C ARG A 127 7.41 -3.25 14.41
N TYR A 128 6.09 -3.37 14.57
CA TYR A 128 5.25 -2.25 15.00
C TYR A 128 5.62 -1.79 16.41
N ASP A 129 5.82 -2.72 17.34
CA ASP A 129 6.27 -2.40 18.70
C ASP A 129 7.58 -1.62 18.70
N SER A 130 8.56 -2.11 17.92
CA SER A 130 9.86 -1.46 17.78
C SER A 130 9.73 -0.07 17.13
N CYS A 131 8.93 0.08 16.08
CA CYS A 131 8.71 1.35 15.38
C CYS A 131 7.96 2.37 16.27
N LEU A 132 7.03 1.90 17.10
CA LEU A 132 6.24 2.71 18.00
C LEU A 132 7.06 3.24 19.17
N THR A 133 7.86 2.37 19.80
CA THR A 133 8.59 2.63 21.03
C THR A 133 10.03 3.09 20.85
N GLY A 134 10.65 2.76 19.69
CA GLY A 134 12.07 2.96 19.44
C GLY A 134 12.96 1.91 20.11
N VAL A 135 12.40 0.90 20.77
CA VAL A 135 13.14 -0.23 21.34
C VAL A 135 13.66 -1.12 20.21
N SER A 136 14.90 -1.59 20.32
CA SER A 136 15.49 -2.49 19.32
C SER A 136 14.72 -3.82 19.26
N LEU A 137 14.57 -4.38 18.06
CA LEU A 137 13.93 -5.68 17.83
C LEU A 137 14.54 -6.82 18.69
N ASN A 138 15.83 -6.71 19.02
CA ASN A 138 16.51 -7.71 19.85
C ASN A 138 16.17 -7.57 21.34
N ASP A 139 15.73 -6.39 21.77
CA ASP A 139 15.57 -6.06 23.18
C ASP A 139 14.08 -6.01 23.60
N LEU A 140 13.13 -6.24 22.66
CA LEU A 140 11.68 -6.10 22.93
C LEU A 140 11.20 -6.91 24.13
N HIS A 141 11.78 -8.10 24.33
CA HIS A 141 11.40 -8.97 25.44
C HIS A 141 11.66 -8.32 26.82
N ASP A 142 12.77 -7.59 26.94
CA ASP A 142 13.19 -6.96 28.20
C ASP A 142 12.40 -5.67 28.50
N PHE A 143 11.73 -5.10 27.48
CA PHE A 143 10.96 -3.87 27.58
C PHE A 143 9.44 -4.08 27.47
N LYS A 144 8.95 -5.28 27.77
CA LYS A 144 7.54 -5.67 27.61
C LYS A 144 6.55 -4.70 28.26
N ASP A 145 6.80 -4.29 29.50
CA ASP A 145 5.90 -3.42 30.25
C ASP A 145 5.86 -2.01 29.65
N HIS A 146 7.02 -1.48 29.25
CA HIS A 146 7.11 -0.20 28.52
C HIS A 146 6.36 -0.23 27.19
N ILE A 147 6.49 -1.33 26.45
CA ILE A 147 5.78 -1.52 25.17
C ILE A 147 4.27 -1.55 25.42
N ALA A 148 3.82 -2.30 26.43
CA ALA A 148 2.40 -2.40 26.77
C ALA A 148 1.79 -1.03 27.12
N GLU A 149 2.52 -0.21 27.90
CA GLU A 149 2.13 1.17 28.22
C GLU A 149 2.00 2.01 26.93
N LYS A 150 3.02 2.00 26.08
CA LYS A 150 3.01 2.77 24.83
C LYS A 150 1.94 2.33 23.84
N VAL A 151 1.67 1.04 23.75
CA VAL A 151 0.59 0.51 22.89
C VAL A 151 -0.78 0.92 23.42
N ALA A 152 -0.96 0.97 24.76
CA ALA A 152 -2.21 1.40 25.38
C ALA A 152 -2.51 2.90 25.14
N ASP A 153 -1.47 3.73 25.00
CA ASP A 153 -1.59 5.17 24.76
C ASP A 153 -1.96 5.53 23.31
N VAL A 154 -1.94 4.58 22.39
CA VAL A 154 -2.21 4.83 20.96
C VAL A 154 -3.72 4.79 20.71
N GLU A 155 -4.24 5.85 20.08
CA GLU A 155 -5.68 5.97 19.78
C GLU A 155 -6.12 5.08 18.58
N GLY A 156 -5.21 4.81 17.64
CA GLY A 156 -5.51 4.01 16.45
C GLY A 156 -5.52 2.51 16.72
N GLU A 157 -6.13 1.76 15.82
CA GLU A 157 -6.17 0.31 15.90
C GLU A 157 -5.27 -0.34 14.83
N LEU A 158 -4.64 -1.46 15.19
CA LEU A 158 -3.86 -2.28 14.27
C LEU A 158 -4.39 -3.71 14.26
N ILE A 159 -4.72 -4.19 13.06
CA ILE A 159 -5.08 -5.59 12.83
C ILE A 159 -4.04 -6.19 11.87
N VAL A 160 -3.20 -7.11 12.37
CA VAL A 160 -2.27 -7.87 11.54
C VAL A 160 -2.89 -9.22 11.21
N LYS A 161 -2.94 -9.55 9.91
CA LYS A 161 -3.50 -10.82 9.42
C LYS A 161 -2.52 -11.52 8.51
N GLU A 162 -2.06 -12.68 8.93
CA GLU A 162 -1.21 -13.56 8.12
C GLU A 162 -2.03 -14.40 7.15
N TYR A 163 -1.51 -14.53 5.94
CA TYR A 163 -1.91 -15.55 4.96
C TYR A 163 -0.66 -16.23 4.40
N PRO A 164 -0.65 -17.54 4.28
CA PRO A 164 0.44 -18.25 3.61
C PRO A 164 0.64 -17.72 2.18
N THR A 165 1.89 -17.69 1.72
CA THR A 165 2.24 -17.23 0.37
C THR A 165 1.36 -17.91 -0.69
N LYS A 166 0.79 -17.12 -1.61
CA LYS A 166 -0.14 -17.55 -2.68
C LYS A 166 -1.43 -18.26 -2.23
N SER A 167 -1.76 -18.25 -0.93
CA SER A 167 -3.04 -18.78 -0.46
C SER A 167 -4.18 -17.76 -0.59
N ALA A 168 -3.87 -16.46 -0.48
CA ALA A 168 -4.84 -15.38 -0.56
C ALA A 168 -4.86 -14.71 -1.94
N SER A 169 -6.04 -14.31 -2.38
CA SER A 169 -6.29 -13.42 -3.53
C SER A 169 -6.85 -12.09 -3.03
N VAL A 170 -6.95 -11.09 -3.91
CA VAL A 170 -7.62 -9.81 -3.57
C VAL A 170 -9.06 -10.04 -3.11
N SER A 171 -9.75 -11.05 -3.67
CA SER A 171 -11.09 -11.45 -3.20
C SER A 171 -11.09 -12.01 -1.77
N THR A 172 -10.01 -12.69 -1.36
CA THR A 172 -9.85 -13.17 0.04
C THR A 172 -9.72 -11.99 0.99
N LEU A 173 -8.92 -10.95 0.62
CA LEU A 173 -8.78 -9.72 1.39
C LEU A 173 -10.12 -8.98 1.47
N ARG A 174 -10.84 -8.84 0.36
CA ARG A 174 -12.18 -8.24 0.31
C ARG A 174 -13.13 -8.91 1.31
N ASN A 175 -13.23 -10.22 1.30
CA ASN A 175 -14.10 -10.97 2.19
C ASN A 175 -13.74 -10.80 3.67
N HIS A 176 -12.45 -10.63 3.99
CA HIS A 176 -12.01 -10.32 5.35
C HIS A 176 -12.38 -8.89 5.76
N LEU A 177 -12.14 -7.91 4.90
CA LEU A 177 -12.52 -6.51 5.12
C LEU A 177 -14.04 -6.33 5.30
N GLU A 178 -14.85 -7.03 4.50
CA GLU A 178 -16.31 -7.04 4.67
C GLU A 178 -16.74 -7.60 6.02
N ARG A 179 -16.06 -8.65 6.52
CA ARG A 179 -16.33 -9.20 7.85
C ARG A 179 -15.96 -8.22 8.95
N LEU A 180 -14.80 -7.54 8.84
CA LEU A 180 -14.41 -6.48 9.77
C LEU A 180 -15.45 -5.35 9.78
N ARG A 181 -15.89 -4.89 8.60
CA ARG A 181 -16.90 -3.86 8.45
C ARG A 181 -18.24 -4.22 9.12
N ARG A 182 -18.67 -5.49 9.04
CA ARG A 182 -19.88 -5.97 9.74
C ARG A 182 -19.72 -6.02 11.25
N SER A 183 -18.49 -5.97 11.76
CA SER A 183 -18.15 -5.91 13.18
C SER A 183 -17.76 -4.49 13.64
N ASP A 184 -18.19 -3.46 12.89
CA ASP A 184 -17.89 -2.03 13.10
C ASP A 184 -16.39 -1.68 13.11
N LYS A 185 -15.54 -2.56 12.54
CA LYS A 185 -14.12 -2.31 12.38
C LYS A 185 -13.82 -1.90 10.93
N ASN A 186 -13.96 -0.60 10.67
CA ASN A 186 -13.68 -0.05 9.35
C ASN A 186 -12.19 0.28 9.22
N ALA A 187 -11.55 -0.21 8.16
CA ALA A 187 -10.17 0.14 7.86
C ALA A 187 -10.07 1.57 7.32
N ASP A 188 -9.19 2.39 7.91
CA ASP A 188 -8.78 3.69 7.37
C ASP A 188 -7.56 3.57 6.43
N MET A 189 -6.76 2.51 6.60
CA MET A 189 -5.65 2.17 5.75
C MET A 189 -5.49 0.65 5.66
N ILE A 190 -5.18 0.16 4.47
CA ILE A 190 -4.86 -1.25 4.23
C ILE A 190 -3.40 -1.35 3.80
N ILE A 191 -2.68 -2.32 4.35
CA ILE A 191 -1.32 -2.66 3.93
C ILE A 191 -1.31 -4.11 3.44
N VAL A 192 -0.63 -4.35 2.32
CA VAL A 192 -0.45 -5.69 1.75
C VAL A 192 1.05 -5.94 1.55
N ASP A 193 1.65 -6.77 2.37
CA ASP A 193 3.08 -7.08 2.34
C ASP A 193 3.33 -8.50 1.79
N TYR A 194 3.57 -8.68 0.47
CA TYR A 194 3.49 -7.70 -0.60
C TYR A 194 2.67 -8.26 -1.79
N GLY A 195 2.20 -7.38 -2.64
CA GLY A 195 1.23 -7.69 -3.70
C GLY A 195 1.64 -8.82 -4.66
N ASP A 196 2.95 -8.97 -4.97
CA ASP A 196 3.45 -10.02 -5.88
C ASP A 196 3.26 -11.45 -5.34
N LEU A 197 2.93 -11.60 -4.06
CA LEU A 197 2.68 -12.89 -3.39
C LEU A 197 1.19 -13.28 -3.36
N LEU A 198 0.30 -12.39 -3.77
CA LEU A 198 -1.10 -12.71 -3.94
C LEU A 198 -1.30 -13.71 -5.09
N ARG A 199 -2.37 -14.48 -4.99
CA ARG A 199 -2.80 -15.37 -6.04
C ARG A 199 -3.78 -14.63 -6.97
N PRO A 200 -3.58 -14.69 -8.31
CA PRO A 200 -4.53 -14.12 -9.25
C PRO A 200 -5.86 -14.90 -9.24
N LYS A 201 -6.96 -14.27 -9.60
CA LYS A 201 -8.28 -14.93 -9.74
C LYS A 201 -8.31 -15.99 -10.83
N LYS A 202 -7.56 -15.75 -11.91
CA LYS A 202 -7.44 -16.63 -13.07
C LYS A 202 -5.98 -16.90 -13.33
N THR A 203 -5.65 -18.06 -13.86
CA THR A 203 -4.31 -18.36 -14.35
C THR A 203 -4.13 -17.72 -15.72
N TYR A 204 -3.07 -16.96 -15.87
CA TYR A 204 -2.68 -16.33 -17.13
C TYR A 204 -1.46 -17.06 -17.72
N LYS A 205 -1.25 -16.93 -19.03
CA LYS A 205 -0.07 -17.53 -19.69
C LYS A 205 1.24 -16.87 -19.25
N GLU A 206 1.18 -15.57 -18.95
CA GLU A 206 2.34 -14.76 -18.57
C GLU A 206 2.19 -14.24 -17.14
N ARG A 207 3.23 -14.45 -16.32
CA ARG A 207 3.27 -13.95 -14.94
C ARG A 207 3.13 -12.43 -14.86
N ARG A 208 3.59 -11.72 -15.88
CA ARG A 208 3.46 -10.26 -15.96
C ARG A 208 2.00 -9.83 -15.92
N THR A 209 1.15 -10.43 -16.76
CA THR A 209 -0.29 -10.14 -16.80
C THR A 209 -0.99 -10.52 -15.49
N GLU A 210 -0.55 -11.60 -14.82
CA GLU A 210 -1.07 -11.97 -13.49
C GLU A 210 -0.82 -10.85 -12.48
N LEU A 211 0.41 -10.32 -12.46
CA LEU A 211 0.79 -9.25 -11.53
C LEU A 211 0.08 -7.94 -11.85
N GLU A 212 0.01 -7.54 -13.12
CA GLU A 212 -0.75 -6.36 -13.55
C GLU A 212 -2.20 -6.42 -13.06
N THR A 213 -2.87 -7.56 -13.26
CA THR A 213 -4.25 -7.76 -12.78
C THR A 213 -4.39 -7.67 -11.26
N ILE A 214 -3.41 -8.19 -10.50
CA ILE A 214 -3.42 -8.10 -9.02
C ILE A 214 -3.37 -6.64 -8.57
N TYR A 215 -2.50 -5.82 -9.18
CA TYR A 215 -2.39 -4.39 -8.82
C TYR A 215 -3.63 -3.59 -9.24
N GLU A 216 -4.25 -3.92 -10.39
CA GLU A 216 -5.55 -3.37 -10.80
C GLU A 216 -6.65 -3.72 -9.79
N GLU A 217 -6.71 -4.98 -9.35
CA GLU A 217 -7.66 -5.44 -8.34
C GLU A 217 -7.42 -4.77 -6.97
N LEU A 218 -6.15 -4.55 -6.56
CA LEU A 218 -5.83 -3.83 -5.32
C LEU A 218 -6.29 -2.37 -5.40
N ARG A 219 -6.08 -1.70 -6.54
CA ARG A 219 -6.58 -0.34 -6.74
C ARG A 219 -8.10 -0.30 -6.73
N GLY A 220 -8.77 -1.27 -7.37
CA GLY A 220 -10.22 -1.43 -7.30
C GLY A 220 -10.72 -1.63 -5.87
N LEU A 221 -9.98 -2.42 -5.06
CA LEU A 221 -10.28 -2.63 -3.64
C LEU A 221 -10.16 -1.34 -2.83
N ALA A 222 -9.14 -0.51 -3.09
CA ALA A 222 -8.99 0.79 -2.45
C ALA A 222 -10.21 1.69 -2.71
N GLN A 223 -10.68 1.74 -3.95
CA GLN A 223 -11.87 2.51 -4.34
C GLN A 223 -13.15 1.97 -3.72
N GLU A 224 -13.32 0.65 -3.66
CA GLU A 224 -14.50 -0.03 -3.10
C GLU A 224 -14.66 0.21 -1.59
N PHE A 225 -13.55 0.19 -0.86
CA PHE A 225 -13.54 0.42 0.59
C PHE A 225 -13.30 1.90 0.96
N ASP A 226 -13.11 2.76 -0.04
CA ASP A 226 -12.82 4.19 0.14
C ASP A 226 -11.71 4.43 1.15
N CYS A 227 -10.62 3.67 1.06
CA CYS A 227 -9.46 3.82 1.92
C CYS A 227 -8.15 3.62 1.12
N PRO A 228 -7.02 4.24 1.54
CA PRO A 228 -5.73 4.03 0.90
C PRO A 228 -5.22 2.62 1.10
N ILE A 229 -4.60 2.07 0.05
CA ILE A 229 -3.88 0.79 0.11
C ILE A 229 -2.41 1.03 -0.16
N TRP A 230 -1.54 0.60 0.75
CA TRP A 230 -0.11 0.49 0.51
C TRP A 230 0.28 -0.95 0.23
N THR A 231 1.13 -1.15 -0.77
CA THR A 231 1.76 -2.44 -1.02
C THR A 231 3.22 -2.25 -1.44
N ALA A 232 3.94 -3.34 -1.54
CA ALA A 232 5.29 -3.33 -2.05
C ALA A 232 5.43 -4.17 -3.33
N SER A 233 6.48 -3.90 -4.07
CA SER A 233 6.91 -4.67 -5.23
C SER A 233 8.42 -4.85 -5.21
N GLN A 234 8.87 -5.99 -5.69
CA GLN A 234 10.29 -6.28 -5.77
C GLN A 234 10.84 -5.85 -7.14
N THR A 235 12.03 -5.20 -7.15
CA THR A 235 12.78 -4.95 -8.38
C THR A 235 13.43 -6.22 -8.89
N ASN A 236 13.78 -6.24 -10.19
CA ASN A 236 14.67 -7.25 -10.76
C ASN A 236 16.12 -7.10 -10.23
N ARG A 237 17.01 -8.01 -10.66
CA ARG A 237 18.40 -8.06 -10.18
C ARG A 237 19.22 -6.79 -10.44
N GLY A 238 18.86 -5.99 -11.45
CA GLY A 238 19.55 -4.74 -11.80
C GLY A 238 19.47 -3.65 -10.71
N GLY A 239 18.45 -3.70 -9.81
CA GLY A 239 18.30 -2.75 -8.72
C GLY A 239 19.11 -3.06 -7.45
N LEU A 240 19.78 -4.22 -7.34
CA LEU A 240 20.38 -4.70 -6.08
C LEU A 240 21.47 -3.80 -5.50
N ASN A 241 22.23 -3.07 -6.32
CA ASN A 241 23.33 -2.20 -5.88
C ASN A 241 23.22 -0.79 -6.48
N ALA A 242 22.05 -0.41 -6.97
CA ALA A 242 21.85 0.91 -7.52
C ALA A 242 21.81 1.97 -6.41
N GLU A 243 22.56 3.07 -6.62
CA GLU A 243 22.53 4.23 -5.72
C GLU A 243 21.15 4.89 -5.68
N VAL A 244 20.51 4.97 -6.85
CA VAL A 244 19.13 5.41 -7.01
C VAL A 244 18.44 4.42 -7.96
N ILE A 245 17.25 3.96 -7.57
CA ILE A 245 16.42 3.09 -8.40
C ILE A 245 15.42 3.97 -9.14
N THR A 246 15.72 4.28 -10.41
CA THR A 246 14.86 5.11 -11.27
C THR A 246 13.79 4.29 -11.98
N MET A 247 12.87 4.96 -12.67
CA MET A 247 11.82 4.33 -13.49
C MET A 247 12.38 3.38 -14.55
N GLU A 248 13.51 3.72 -15.16
CA GLU A 248 14.16 2.89 -16.18
C GLU A 248 14.67 1.56 -15.62
N SER A 249 15.25 1.62 -14.40
CA SER A 249 15.78 0.43 -13.72
C SER A 249 14.69 -0.52 -13.18
N ILE A 250 13.44 -0.05 -13.10
CA ILE A 250 12.28 -0.82 -12.61
C ILE A 250 11.24 -1.14 -13.67
N SER A 251 11.60 -1.08 -14.96
CA SER A 251 10.64 -1.17 -16.07
C SER A 251 9.62 -2.31 -15.95
N GLU A 252 10.03 -3.52 -15.56
CA GLU A 252 9.10 -4.64 -15.33
C GLU A 252 8.23 -4.43 -14.08
N ALA A 253 8.82 -3.94 -12.98
CA ALA A 253 8.09 -3.64 -11.75
C ALA A 253 7.16 -2.44 -11.95
N PHE A 254 7.59 -1.42 -12.71
CA PHE A 254 6.80 -0.23 -13.00
C PHE A 254 5.55 -0.56 -13.81
N ASN A 255 5.67 -1.39 -14.85
CA ASN A 255 4.53 -1.75 -15.69
C ASN A 255 3.39 -2.38 -14.88
N LYS A 256 3.69 -3.33 -13.99
CA LYS A 256 2.67 -3.94 -13.12
C LYS A 256 2.06 -2.96 -12.10
N CYS A 257 2.84 -1.97 -11.68
CA CYS A 257 2.40 -0.95 -10.72
C CYS A 257 1.84 0.32 -11.39
N PHE A 258 1.73 0.34 -12.73
CA PHE A 258 1.33 1.54 -13.48
C PHE A 258 -0.02 2.13 -13.05
N VAL A 259 -0.93 1.29 -12.58
CA VAL A 259 -2.25 1.71 -12.06
C VAL A 259 -2.17 2.47 -10.74
N ALA A 260 -1.05 2.36 -10.00
CA ALA A 260 -0.87 3.04 -8.72
C ALA A 260 -0.93 4.57 -8.85
N ASP A 261 -1.37 5.22 -7.80
CA ASP A 261 -1.51 6.68 -7.72
C ASP A 261 -0.22 7.33 -7.21
N PHE A 262 0.50 6.63 -6.32
CA PHE A 262 1.80 7.06 -5.80
C PHE A 262 2.80 5.90 -5.81
N ILE A 263 4.00 6.12 -6.35
CA ILE A 263 5.08 5.12 -6.38
C ILE A 263 6.36 5.77 -5.93
N PHE A 264 7.03 5.17 -4.97
CA PHE A 264 8.40 5.53 -4.66
C PHE A 264 9.28 4.29 -4.56
N THR A 265 10.57 4.49 -4.83
CA THR A 265 11.57 3.44 -4.72
C THR A 265 12.44 3.66 -3.50
N VAL A 266 12.97 2.58 -2.93
CA VAL A 266 13.95 2.64 -1.85
C VAL A 266 15.20 1.91 -2.29
N SER A 267 16.34 2.61 -2.27
CA SER A 267 17.65 2.07 -2.60
C SER A 267 18.57 2.08 -1.38
N ARG A 268 19.26 0.98 -1.16
CA ARG A 268 20.27 0.82 -0.12
C ARG A 268 21.40 -0.08 -0.61
N THR A 269 22.54 0.50 -0.91
CA THR A 269 23.77 -0.23 -1.21
C THR A 269 24.36 -0.86 0.07
N ILE A 270 25.38 -1.69 -0.05
CA ILE A 270 26.10 -2.25 1.12
C ILE A 270 26.68 -1.13 1.98
N ALA A 271 27.24 -0.09 1.36
CA ALA A 271 27.77 1.08 2.06
C ALA A 271 26.66 1.80 2.86
N HIS A 272 25.50 2.00 2.24
CA HIS A 272 24.34 2.59 2.90
C HIS A 272 23.84 1.78 4.11
N LYS A 273 23.87 0.44 4.03
CA LYS A 273 23.47 -0.42 5.17
C LYS A 273 24.38 -0.24 6.36
N ASN A 274 25.69 -0.08 6.14
CA ASN A 274 26.68 0.12 7.21
C ASN A 274 26.55 1.50 7.90
N THR A 275 25.99 2.49 7.22
CA THR A 275 25.81 3.85 7.73
C THR A 275 24.36 4.17 8.07
N ASN A 276 23.48 3.18 8.10
CA ASN A 276 22.03 3.36 8.29
C ASN A 276 21.43 4.42 7.36
N SER A 277 21.92 4.52 6.13
CA SER A 277 21.46 5.46 5.13
C SER A 277 20.77 4.77 3.96
N GLY A 278 20.25 5.54 3.03
CA GLY A 278 19.63 5.09 1.78
C GLY A 278 19.07 6.28 1.01
N ARG A 279 18.32 5.97 -0.04
CA ARG A 279 17.62 7.00 -0.82
C ARG A 279 16.21 6.55 -1.17
N VAL A 280 15.31 7.51 -1.20
CA VAL A 280 13.96 7.40 -1.75
C VAL A 280 13.92 8.21 -3.04
N PHE A 281 13.39 7.63 -4.11
CA PHE A 281 13.09 8.31 -5.36
C PHE A 281 11.59 8.24 -5.62
N VAL A 282 10.93 9.38 -5.79
CA VAL A 282 9.50 9.46 -6.10
C VAL A 282 9.32 9.22 -7.60
N ALA A 283 8.93 8.00 -7.97
CA ALA A 283 8.83 7.56 -9.35
C ALA A 283 7.51 7.96 -10.01
N LYS A 284 6.45 8.16 -9.22
CA LYS A 284 5.13 8.58 -9.71
C LYS A 284 4.35 9.27 -8.60
N ASN A 285 3.72 10.39 -8.95
CA ASN A 285 2.81 11.11 -8.06
C ASN A 285 1.67 11.73 -8.87
N ARG A 286 0.45 11.22 -8.75
CA ARG A 286 -0.72 11.75 -9.50
C ARG A 286 -1.20 13.12 -8.99
N VAL A 287 -0.85 13.49 -7.78
CA VAL A 287 -1.37 14.71 -7.13
C VAL A 287 -0.35 15.82 -7.00
N GLY A 288 0.90 15.56 -7.36
CA GLY A 288 2.01 16.51 -7.24
C GLY A 288 3.19 16.16 -8.14
N PRO A 289 4.35 16.78 -7.93
CA PRO A 289 5.57 16.49 -8.68
C PRO A 289 6.12 15.10 -8.38
N ASP A 290 6.83 14.52 -9.33
CA ASP A 290 7.60 13.29 -9.23
C ASP A 290 9.06 13.54 -9.70
N GLY A 291 9.86 12.46 -9.76
CA GLY A 291 11.28 12.55 -10.16
C GLY A 291 12.22 13.07 -9.06
N LEU A 292 11.75 13.30 -7.84
CA LEU A 292 12.52 13.84 -6.74
C LEU A 292 13.25 12.75 -5.95
N ILE A 293 14.48 13.06 -5.49
CA ILE A 293 15.34 12.16 -4.72
C ILE A 293 15.49 12.73 -3.31
N TYR A 294 15.33 11.86 -2.32
CA TYR A 294 15.50 12.19 -0.92
C TYR A 294 16.50 11.24 -0.27
N PRO A 295 17.53 11.75 0.44
CA PRO A 295 18.30 10.91 1.33
C PRO A 295 17.41 10.41 2.47
N ILE A 296 17.70 9.21 2.97
CA ILE A 296 17.01 8.67 4.14
C ILE A 296 18.01 8.19 5.19
N PHE A 297 17.62 8.33 6.45
CA PHE A 297 18.16 7.56 7.54
C PHE A 297 17.26 6.33 7.76
N MET A 298 17.83 5.14 7.90
CA MET A 298 17.07 3.91 8.07
C MET A 298 17.79 2.92 9.00
N ASP A 299 17.41 2.94 10.27
CA ASP A 299 17.82 1.96 11.27
C ASP A 299 16.82 0.78 11.29
N THR A 300 17.24 -0.34 10.72
CA THR A 300 16.40 -1.54 10.64
C THR A 300 16.28 -2.27 11.97
N SER A 301 17.15 -2.02 12.94
CA SER A 301 17.06 -2.62 14.26
C SER A 301 15.92 -2.05 15.11
N ARG A 302 15.54 -0.79 14.84
CA ARG A 302 14.46 -0.07 15.51
C ARG A 302 13.30 0.28 14.61
N VAL A 303 13.32 -0.20 13.36
CA VAL A 303 12.33 0.17 12.32
C VAL A 303 12.14 1.69 12.20
N LYS A 304 13.22 2.43 12.41
CA LYS A 304 13.22 3.89 12.37
C LYS A 304 13.64 4.36 10.97
N ILE A 305 12.75 5.09 10.29
CA ILE A 305 12.99 5.60 8.93
C ILE A 305 12.64 7.07 8.90
N GLU A 306 13.60 7.89 8.51
CA GLU A 306 13.45 9.34 8.38
C GLU A 306 13.80 9.73 6.95
N VAL A 307 12.95 10.50 6.31
CA VAL A 307 13.23 11.13 5.01
C VAL A 307 13.82 12.50 5.29
N LEU A 308 14.99 12.76 4.74
CA LEU A 308 15.71 14.01 4.91
C LEU A 308 15.38 14.97 3.75
N PRO A 309 15.56 16.29 3.93
CA PRO A 309 15.34 17.26 2.86
C PRO A 309 16.10 16.91 1.59
N ALA A 310 15.49 17.16 0.43
CA ALA A 310 16.11 16.93 -0.87
C ALA A 310 17.40 17.76 -1.01
N THR A 311 18.46 17.13 -1.50
CA THR A 311 19.76 17.80 -1.74
C THR A 311 19.77 18.57 -3.06
N GLY A 312 18.77 18.36 -3.93
CA GLY A 312 18.73 18.92 -5.28
C GLY A 312 19.69 18.24 -6.28
N GLU A 313 20.40 17.19 -5.85
CA GLU A 313 21.31 16.42 -6.72
C GLU A 313 20.51 15.61 -7.74
N THR A 314 21.01 15.57 -8.97
CA THR A 314 20.46 14.71 -10.03
C THR A 314 20.94 13.26 -9.86
N VAL A 315 20.26 12.30 -10.51
CA VAL A 315 20.68 10.88 -10.52
C VAL A 315 22.11 10.74 -11.03
N GLU A 316 22.47 11.47 -12.09
CA GLU A 316 23.80 11.42 -12.73
C GLU A 316 24.90 11.94 -11.79
N GLU A 317 24.65 13.03 -11.07
CA GLU A 317 25.56 13.58 -10.07
C GLU A 317 25.80 12.61 -8.93
N ILE A 318 24.74 11.99 -8.40
CA ILE A 318 24.82 11.00 -7.33
C ILE A 318 25.62 9.77 -7.76
N VAL A 319 25.35 9.23 -8.94
CA VAL A 319 26.06 8.04 -9.47
C VAL A 319 27.53 8.37 -9.71
N THR A 320 27.84 9.56 -10.27
CA THR A 320 29.22 10.00 -10.53
C THR A 320 29.99 10.19 -9.23
N LYS A 321 29.36 10.77 -8.21
CA LYS A 321 29.97 10.99 -6.90
C LYS A 321 30.27 9.68 -6.19
N SER A 322 29.32 8.76 -6.17
CA SER A 322 29.50 7.43 -5.58
C SER A 322 30.60 6.62 -6.28
N ALA A 323 30.70 6.69 -7.61
CA ALA A 323 31.76 6.04 -8.36
C ALA A 323 33.16 6.59 -7.99
N LYS A 324 33.30 7.90 -7.84
CA LYS A 324 34.56 8.53 -7.40
C LYS A 324 34.95 8.12 -5.97
N GLU A 325 34.00 8.14 -5.03
CA GLU A 325 34.24 7.71 -3.65
C GLU A 325 34.65 6.23 -3.56
N GLN A 326 34.06 5.37 -4.38
CA GLN A 326 34.46 3.96 -4.48
C GLN A 326 35.88 3.79 -5.04
N GLU A 327 36.24 4.56 -6.07
CA GLU A 327 37.58 4.55 -6.65
C GLU A 327 38.65 5.03 -5.66
N GLU A 328 38.37 6.11 -4.91
CA GLU A 328 39.26 6.62 -3.86
C GLU A 328 39.44 5.60 -2.72
N SER A 329 38.35 5.00 -2.24
CA SER A 329 38.39 3.93 -1.23
C SER A 329 39.22 2.72 -1.67
N LEU A 330 39.09 2.33 -2.94
CA LEU A 330 39.92 1.28 -3.52
C LEU A 330 41.41 1.65 -3.56
N LYS A 331 41.72 2.87 -4.00
CA LYS A 331 43.11 3.40 -4.02
C LYS A 331 43.74 3.43 -2.62
N GLU A 332 42.97 3.84 -1.60
CA GLU A 332 43.44 3.81 -0.21
C GLU A 332 43.70 2.37 0.32
N LYS A 333 42.77 1.44 0.01
CA LYS A 333 42.99 0.03 0.36
C LYS A 333 44.23 -0.54 -0.32
N TYR A 334 44.44 -0.26 -1.60
CA TYR A 334 45.64 -0.70 -2.31
C TYR A 334 46.93 -0.10 -1.73
N LYS A 335 46.90 1.16 -1.26
CA LYS A 335 48.07 1.78 -0.58
C LYS A 335 48.37 1.05 0.74
N LYS A 336 47.36 0.69 1.54
CA LYS A 336 47.53 -0.06 2.80
C LYS A 336 48.04 -1.49 2.62
N TYR A 337 47.77 -2.13 1.48
CA TYR A 337 48.28 -3.47 1.17
C TYR A 337 49.72 -3.47 0.64
N ARG A 338 50.26 -2.32 0.22
CA ARG A 338 51.62 -2.17 -0.28
C ARG A 338 52.63 -1.63 0.75
N SER A 339 52.13 -1.13 1.86
CA SER A 339 52.94 -0.76 3.05
C SER A 339 53.00 -1.93 4.04
#